data_02d7a7349f9a20c5995834920844fa23
#
_entry.id   02d7a7349f9a20c5995834920844fa23
#
_cell.length_a   1.000
_cell.length_b   1.000
_cell.length_c   1.000
_cell.angle_alpha   90.00
_cell.angle_beta   90.00
_cell.angle_gamma   90.00
#
_symmetry.space_group_name_H-M   'P 1'
#
loop_
_entity.id
_entity.type
_entity.pdbx_description
1 polymer ?
#
loop_
_entity_poly.entity_id
_entity_poly.type
_entity_poly.pdbx_seq_one_letter_code
_entity_poly.pdbx_strand_id
1 'polypeptide(L)'
;MQTLSTTGAVTTLTLPTGVTLSTASVPRWAVYGNYAIMVNTPSTPLSIDAVGTVRPLVPKAPKLAPVLSAGTAGTLTGNYRARFTFVIEDAVGNIIAESDFSPTSNQVSITASQLQATGIELSSETITKRRLYRTTDNGAVYFPWVDLDGNTLTQVQDDVSDAGLSLIAASVLGSPPQMTRIAEFRARLFGVGDTLLDTLRYTEAGVPYAWPADNTLVLPSSNGDAFGISALVPRRDALGVGRRNLLAQVTGTGSETQGIVDLDVVILSRELGVESQESAQVFRDTAYFLWKDGVYTWNSSGITCISDGRKGTGVRAWFATDSYFNRDMFPFAFAHIDSNTYTYRLFLASAGSTIIDRWVEFNIQDQLWFGPHKTDLFTPVSAFRRLSSANRFVPVIGGTANVYNDQTTRTDGTATAIALDVIGKRHAAEDPDQEKYFGEISILGRPQTLGTLVVETLTGTLDATQMLTQRSSLVNARQRLGRLGRGKHAQVRLKNADVGADV
;
A
#
# COMPACT_ATOMS: atom_id res chain seq x y z
N MET A 1 -4.52 12.77 -11.51
CA MET A 1 -4.99 11.75 -10.55
C MET A 1 -6.48 11.52 -10.76
N GLN A 2 -6.98 10.32 -10.50
CA GLN A 2 -8.39 9.97 -10.71
C GLN A 2 -8.92 9.15 -9.54
N THR A 3 -10.19 9.29 -9.23
CA THR A 3 -10.93 8.44 -8.30
C THR A 3 -11.93 7.57 -9.05
N LEU A 4 -12.22 6.42 -8.49
CA LEU A 4 -13.24 5.49 -8.98
C LEU A 4 -14.38 5.43 -7.95
N SER A 5 -15.57 5.83 -8.35
CA SER A 5 -16.74 5.77 -7.49
C SER A 5 -17.21 4.34 -7.22
N THR A 6 -18.12 4.17 -6.26
CA THR A 6 -18.77 2.87 -5.98
C THR A 6 -19.60 2.35 -7.18
N THR A 7 -20.02 3.23 -8.09
CA THR A 7 -20.70 2.87 -9.34
C THR A 7 -19.74 2.60 -10.50
N GLY A 8 -18.45 2.87 -10.33
CA GLY A 8 -17.43 2.72 -11.37
C GLY A 8 -17.20 3.98 -12.21
N ALA A 9 -17.82 5.11 -11.88
CA ALA A 9 -17.52 6.36 -12.55
C ALA A 9 -16.11 6.87 -12.17
N VAL A 10 -15.37 7.35 -13.18
CA VAL A 10 -14.02 7.90 -13.00
C VAL A 10 -14.11 9.42 -12.93
N THR A 11 -13.57 10.01 -11.87
CA THR A 11 -13.49 11.46 -11.70
C THR A 11 -12.03 11.89 -11.63
N THR A 12 -11.65 12.91 -12.42
CA THR A 12 -10.32 13.48 -12.38
C THR A 12 -10.22 14.45 -11.19
N LEU A 13 -9.20 14.25 -10.36
CA LEU A 13 -8.90 15.14 -9.23
C LEU A 13 -7.97 16.26 -9.67
N THR A 14 -8.25 17.48 -9.22
CA THR A 14 -7.39 18.64 -9.45
C THR A 14 -6.25 18.64 -8.43
N LEU A 15 -5.01 18.72 -8.92
CA LEU A 15 -3.83 18.86 -8.06
C LEU A 15 -3.70 20.30 -7.57
N PRO A 16 -3.14 20.51 -6.37
CA PRO A 16 -2.79 21.86 -5.90
C PRO A 16 -1.83 22.57 -6.87
N THR A 17 -1.91 23.87 -6.92
CA THR A 17 -1.03 24.70 -7.78
C THR A 17 0.44 24.42 -7.45
N GLY A 18 1.24 24.18 -8.50
CA GLY A 18 2.68 23.95 -8.37
C GLY A 18 3.04 22.51 -7.93
N VAL A 19 2.07 21.61 -7.79
CA VAL A 19 2.31 20.17 -7.53
C VAL A 19 2.29 19.42 -8.85
N THR A 20 3.37 18.68 -9.10
CA THR A 20 3.49 17.77 -10.24
C THR A 20 3.81 16.38 -9.73
N LEU A 21 3.08 15.37 -10.21
CA LEU A 21 3.35 13.97 -9.86
C LEU A 21 4.49 13.43 -10.71
N SER A 22 5.38 12.67 -10.07
CA SER A 22 6.44 11.96 -10.79
C SER A 22 5.85 10.80 -11.60
N THR A 23 6.26 10.69 -12.85
CA THR A 23 5.94 9.51 -13.68
C THR A 23 6.97 8.39 -13.49
N ALA A 24 8.10 8.69 -12.85
CA ALA A 24 9.17 7.72 -12.59
C ALA A 24 8.99 6.93 -11.29
N SER A 25 8.12 7.39 -10.38
CA SER A 25 7.86 6.70 -9.13
C SER A 25 6.42 6.23 -9.02
N VAL A 26 6.23 5.07 -8.42
CA VAL A 26 4.91 4.50 -8.14
C VAL A 26 4.27 5.26 -6.98
N PRO A 27 3.07 5.85 -7.14
CA PRO A 27 2.36 6.48 -6.03
C PRO A 27 1.94 5.41 -5.02
N ARG A 28 2.19 5.69 -3.74
CA ARG A 28 1.82 4.81 -2.62
C ARG A 28 0.89 5.51 -1.67
N TRP A 29 0.08 4.72 -0.98
CA TRP A 29 -1.07 5.20 -0.26
C TRP A 29 -1.11 4.66 1.15
N ALA A 30 -1.57 5.51 2.06
CA ALA A 30 -2.04 5.13 3.39
C ALA A 30 -3.41 5.77 3.63
N VAL A 31 -4.23 5.14 4.43
CA VAL A 31 -5.49 5.72 4.91
C VAL A 31 -5.26 6.18 6.33
N TYR A 32 -5.61 7.43 6.63
CA TYR A 32 -5.54 7.99 7.96
C TYR A 32 -6.84 8.74 8.29
N GLY A 33 -7.62 8.19 9.19
CA GLY A 33 -8.97 8.70 9.46
C GLY A 33 -9.81 8.72 8.19
N ASN A 34 -10.30 9.89 7.81
CA ASN A 34 -11.11 10.11 6.61
C ASN A 34 -10.29 10.59 5.40
N TYR A 35 -8.97 10.51 5.46
CA TYR A 35 -8.07 10.98 4.41
C TYR A 35 -7.31 9.82 3.77
N ALA A 36 -7.16 9.87 2.44
CA ALA A 36 -6.17 9.08 1.73
C ALA A 36 -4.89 9.92 1.60
N ILE A 37 -3.80 9.41 2.13
CA ILE A 37 -2.48 10.06 2.06
C ILE A 37 -1.69 9.41 0.93
N MET A 38 -1.18 10.23 0.01
CA MET A 38 -0.39 9.78 -1.13
C MET A 38 1.04 10.29 -1.05
N VAL A 39 1.99 9.40 -1.32
CA VAL A 39 3.40 9.75 -1.53
C VAL A 39 3.83 9.35 -2.94
N ASN A 40 4.59 10.22 -3.60
CA ASN A 40 5.09 10.04 -4.96
C ASN A 40 6.38 10.85 -5.13
N THR A 41 7.49 10.33 -4.64
CA THR A 41 8.80 11.02 -4.70
C THR A 41 9.18 11.41 -6.13
N PRO A 42 9.67 12.64 -6.38
CA PRO A 42 10.07 13.66 -5.41
C PRO A 42 8.97 14.65 -5.01
N SER A 43 7.70 14.35 -5.30
CA SER A 43 6.59 15.25 -5.00
C SER A 43 6.32 15.36 -3.49
N THR A 44 5.79 16.48 -3.05
CA THR A 44 5.30 16.66 -1.67
C THR A 44 4.17 15.67 -1.39
N PRO A 45 4.13 15.02 -0.23
CA PRO A 45 3.00 14.17 0.17
C PRO A 45 1.67 14.93 0.11
N LEU A 46 0.64 14.26 -0.38
CA LEU A 46 -0.69 14.81 -0.55
C LEU A 46 -1.71 14.12 0.35
N SER A 47 -2.69 14.86 0.81
CA SER A 47 -3.88 14.35 1.46
C SER A 47 -5.11 14.58 0.57
N ILE A 48 -6.03 13.62 0.57
CA ILE A 48 -7.26 13.65 -0.21
C ILE A 48 -8.40 13.32 0.73
N ASP A 49 -9.36 14.20 0.83
CA ASP A 49 -10.55 13.98 1.64
C ASP A 49 -11.62 13.13 0.94
N ALA A 50 -12.68 12.80 1.66
CA ALA A 50 -13.76 11.95 1.15
C ALA A 50 -14.55 12.56 -0.02
N VAL A 51 -14.48 13.88 -0.22
CA VAL A 51 -15.13 14.56 -1.36
C VAL A 51 -14.19 14.76 -2.54
N GLY A 52 -12.91 14.34 -2.41
CA GLY A 52 -11.93 14.38 -3.48
C GLY A 52 -11.11 15.67 -3.54
N THR A 53 -11.13 16.50 -2.49
CA THR A 53 -10.24 17.67 -2.42
C THR A 53 -8.81 17.22 -2.15
N VAL A 54 -7.90 17.61 -3.03
CA VAL A 54 -6.46 17.30 -2.92
C VAL A 54 -5.73 18.49 -2.35
N ARG A 55 -4.90 18.27 -1.35
CA ARG A 55 -4.06 19.30 -0.73
C ARG A 55 -2.70 18.73 -0.32
N PRO A 56 -1.67 19.56 -0.10
CA PRO A 56 -0.46 19.12 0.56
C PRO A 56 -0.80 18.52 1.94
N LEU A 57 -0.13 17.42 2.31
CA LEU A 57 -0.27 16.82 3.64
C LEU A 57 0.16 17.83 4.73
N VAL A 58 1.22 18.59 4.45
CA VAL A 58 1.72 19.67 5.27
C VAL A 58 1.98 20.86 4.34
N PRO A 59 1.44 22.06 4.63
CA PRO A 59 1.79 23.27 3.90
C PRO A 59 3.29 23.56 4.01
N LYS A 60 3.85 24.21 2.99
CA LYS A 60 5.25 24.66 3.05
C LYS A 60 5.41 25.66 4.17
N ALA A 61 6.48 25.51 4.97
CA ALA A 61 6.80 26.43 6.04
C ALA A 61 7.03 27.85 5.53
N PRO A 62 6.67 28.88 6.32
CA PRO A 62 7.03 30.26 6.01
C PRO A 62 8.56 30.42 5.97
N LYS A 63 9.06 31.22 5.04
CA LYS A 63 10.50 31.45 4.86
C LYS A 63 11.01 32.69 5.58
N LEU A 64 10.12 33.62 5.86
CA LEU A 64 10.45 34.89 6.49
C LEU A 64 10.05 34.91 7.96
N ALA A 65 10.92 35.46 8.80
CA ALA A 65 10.61 35.72 10.19
C ALA A 65 9.63 36.90 10.31
N PRO A 66 8.66 36.88 11.22
CA PRO A 66 7.91 38.10 11.54
C PRO A 66 8.83 39.10 12.22
N VAL A 67 8.53 40.39 12.09
CA VAL A 67 9.26 41.48 12.77
C VAL A 67 8.40 41.99 13.91
N LEU A 68 8.94 41.92 15.14
CA LEU A 68 8.27 42.43 16.33
C LEU A 68 8.69 43.88 16.64
N SER A 69 7.73 44.68 17.10
CA SER A 69 7.90 46.04 17.60
C SER A 69 6.91 46.34 18.73
N ALA A 70 7.15 47.45 19.44
CA ALA A 70 6.12 48.01 20.28
C ALA A 70 4.99 48.59 19.42
N GLY A 71 3.76 48.25 19.76
CA GLY A 71 2.55 48.77 19.16
C GLY A 71 2.03 50.01 19.87
N THR A 72 0.72 50.19 19.86
CA THR A 72 0.06 51.28 20.64
C THR A 72 0.15 51.02 22.13
N ALA A 73 -0.25 52.01 22.95
CA ALA A 73 -0.32 51.82 24.40
C ALA A 73 -1.12 50.56 24.80
N GLY A 74 -0.59 49.78 25.73
CA GLY A 74 -1.13 48.54 26.16
C GLY A 74 -0.62 48.13 27.54
N THR A 75 -0.81 46.86 27.90
CA THR A 75 -0.48 46.33 29.23
C THR A 75 0.77 45.47 29.27
N LEU A 76 1.29 45.07 28.12
CA LEU A 76 2.45 44.17 28.05
C LEU A 76 3.74 44.89 28.42
N THR A 77 4.54 44.23 29.24
CA THR A 77 5.90 44.64 29.60
C THR A 77 6.79 43.39 29.62
N GLY A 78 7.91 43.44 28.92
CA GLY A 78 8.84 42.30 28.87
C GLY A 78 9.56 42.15 27.52
N ASN A 79 10.24 41.03 27.38
CA ASN A 79 11.01 40.66 26.18
C ASN A 79 10.38 39.48 25.47
N TYR A 80 10.00 39.67 24.25
CA TYR A 80 9.23 38.72 23.47
C TYR A 80 9.89 38.32 22.17
N ARG A 81 9.60 37.09 21.71
CA ARG A 81 9.90 36.56 20.38
C ARG A 81 8.64 35.91 19.82
N ALA A 82 8.53 35.86 18.50
CA ALA A 82 7.41 35.23 17.82
C ALA A 82 7.85 34.35 16.65
N ARG A 83 6.98 33.44 16.30
CA ARG A 83 6.99 32.60 15.08
C ARG A 83 5.57 32.49 14.57
N PHE A 84 5.39 32.01 13.36
CA PHE A 84 4.06 31.67 12.86
C PHE A 84 4.08 30.46 11.95
N THR A 85 2.91 29.89 11.71
CA THR A 85 2.66 28.74 10.86
C THR A 85 1.54 29.06 9.86
N PHE A 86 1.49 28.27 8.79
CA PHE A 86 0.36 28.21 7.88
C PHE A 86 -0.55 27.05 8.27
N VAL A 87 -1.85 27.30 8.41
CA VAL A 87 -2.84 26.35 8.90
C VAL A 87 -3.92 26.12 7.86
N ILE A 88 -4.35 24.86 7.72
CA ILE A 88 -5.53 24.46 6.95
C ILE A 88 -6.51 23.83 7.92
N GLU A 89 -7.74 24.33 7.93
CA GLU A 89 -8.84 23.78 8.70
C GLU A 89 -9.88 23.14 7.80
N ASP A 90 -10.65 22.21 8.37
CA ASP A 90 -11.85 21.71 7.73
C ASP A 90 -13.03 22.71 7.83
N ALA A 91 -14.18 22.36 7.28
CA ALA A 91 -15.36 23.23 7.27
C ALA A 91 -15.95 23.52 8.67
N VAL A 92 -15.54 22.78 9.70
CA VAL A 92 -16.00 22.93 11.08
C VAL A 92 -14.93 23.54 12.01
N GLY A 93 -13.77 23.92 11.43
CA GLY A 93 -12.69 24.62 12.13
C GLY A 93 -11.66 23.71 12.82
N ASN A 94 -11.66 22.41 12.55
CA ASN A 94 -10.58 21.54 13.05
C ASN A 94 -9.35 21.70 12.19
N ILE A 95 -8.18 21.79 12.81
CA ILE A 95 -6.88 21.81 12.10
C ILE A 95 -6.64 20.44 11.47
N ILE A 96 -6.50 20.42 10.16
CA ILE A 96 -6.22 19.22 9.37
C ILE A 96 -4.80 19.21 8.80
N ALA A 97 -4.16 20.38 8.74
CA ALA A 97 -2.76 20.52 8.40
C ALA A 97 -2.18 21.80 9.00
N GLU A 98 -0.94 21.73 9.44
CA GLU A 98 -0.17 22.87 9.93
C GLU A 98 1.27 22.74 9.48
N SER A 99 1.84 23.85 8.98
CA SER A 99 3.23 23.88 8.52
C SER A 99 4.20 23.86 9.69
N ASP A 100 5.47 23.59 9.39
CA ASP A 100 6.53 23.92 10.33
C ASP A 100 6.61 25.42 10.55
N PHE A 101 7.31 25.84 11.61
CA PHE A 101 7.41 27.22 12.02
C PHE A 101 8.22 28.07 11.03
N SER A 102 7.87 29.35 10.97
CA SER A 102 8.76 30.37 10.41
C SER A 102 10.08 30.44 11.19
N PRO A 103 11.12 31.05 10.62
CA PRO A 103 12.25 31.51 11.41
C PRO A 103 11.79 32.40 12.56
N THR A 104 12.57 32.40 13.66
CA THR A 104 12.27 33.22 14.85
C THR A 104 12.42 34.71 14.54
N SER A 105 11.50 35.53 15.04
CA SER A 105 11.58 37.00 14.99
C SER A 105 12.80 37.54 15.72
N ASN A 106 13.06 38.82 15.52
CA ASN A 106 13.87 39.62 16.45
C ASN A 106 13.27 39.52 17.87
N GLN A 107 14.08 39.66 18.89
CA GLN A 107 13.60 39.94 20.25
C GLN A 107 13.24 41.40 20.36
N VAL A 108 12.08 41.71 20.96
CA VAL A 108 11.63 43.04 21.24
C VAL A 108 11.45 43.23 22.76
N SER A 109 11.91 44.34 23.28
CA SER A 109 11.62 44.78 24.66
C SER A 109 10.53 45.85 24.57
N ILE A 110 9.43 45.64 25.28
CA ILE A 110 8.29 46.56 25.32
C ILE A 110 7.94 46.93 26.77
N THR A 111 7.36 48.10 26.95
CA THR A 111 6.91 48.59 28.26
C THR A 111 5.56 49.26 28.10
N ALA A 112 4.55 48.80 28.81
CA ALA A 112 3.18 49.30 28.77
C ALA A 112 2.66 49.51 27.32
N SER A 113 2.91 48.55 26.44
CA SER A 113 2.57 48.59 25.03
C SER A 113 1.92 47.31 24.60
N GLN A 114 1.14 47.36 23.51
CA GLN A 114 0.74 46.19 22.79
C GLN A 114 1.94 45.59 22.02
N LEU A 115 1.94 44.31 21.77
CA LEU A 115 2.93 43.66 20.93
C LEU A 115 2.45 43.72 19.46
N GLN A 116 3.26 44.27 18.57
CA GLN A 116 2.99 44.30 17.15
C GLN A 116 3.90 43.34 16.39
N ALA A 117 3.33 42.53 15.52
CA ALA A 117 4.05 41.70 14.55
C ALA A 117 3.73 42.22 13.14
N THR A 118 4.76 42.40 12.32
CA THR A 118 4.68 42.83 10.92
C THR A 118 5.49 41.90 10.03
N GLY A 119 5.37 42.05 8.70
CA GLY A 119 6.11 41.19 7.78
C GLY A 119 5.68 39.74 7.79
N ILE A 120 4.45 39.48 8.20
CA ILE A 120 3.88 38.12 8.21
C ILE A 120 3.70 37.67 6.76
N GLU A 121 4.46 36.67 6.34
CA GLU A 121 4.50 36.17 4.97
C GLU A 121 3.12 35.61 4.53
N LEU A 122 2.78 35.83 3.27
CA LEU A 122 1.61 35.21 2.64
C LEU A 122 2.00 33.85 2.03
N SER A 123 1.18 32.86 2.25
CA SER A 123 1.39 31.52 1.65
C SER A 123 1.16 31.56 0.13
N SER A 124 1.98 30.83 -0.61
CA SER A 124 1.72 30.52 -2.02
C SER A 124 0.72 29.37 -2.22
N GLU A 125 0.35 28.69 -1.14
CA GLU A 125 -0.61 27.59 -1.13
C GLU A 125 -1.95 28.05 -0.55
N THR A 126 -3.01 27.30 -0.80
CA THR A 126 -4.32 27.58 -0.20
C THR A 126 -4.29 27.21 1.28
N ILE A 127 -4.44 28.20 2.15
CA ILE A 127 -4.50 28.06 3.60
C ILE A 127 -5.77 28.70 4.13
N THR A 128 -6.21 28.31 5.32
CA THR A 128 -7.38 28.91 5.99
C THR A 128 -6.98 30.04 6.93
N LYS A 129 -5.85 29.90 7.61
CA LYS A 129 -5.33 30.93 8.52
C LYS A 129 -3.82 30.86 8.69
N ARG A 130 -3.27 31.88 9.35
CA ARG A 130 -1.89 31.92 9.85
C ARG A 130 -1.96 32.02 11.35
N ARG A 131 -1.33 31.08 12.05
CA ARG A 131 -1.29 31.05 13.52
C ARG A 131 0.05 31.60 14.00
N LEU A 132 0.00 32.64 14.80
CA LEU A 132 1.16 33.22 15.43
C LEU A 132 1.35 32.60 16.83
N TYR A 133 2.61 32.46 17.18
CA TYR A 133 3.05 31.97 18.47
C TYR A 133 4.05 32.96 19.04
N ARG A 134 3.97 33.20 20.34
CA ARG A 134 4.95 34.02 21.05
C ARG A 134 5.44 33.39 22.33
N THR A 135 6.59 33.85 22.81
CA THR A 135 7.09 33.49 24.13
C THR A 135 6.35 34.28 25.22
N THR A 136 6.45 33.83 26.47
CA THR A 136 6.24 34.70 27.63
C THR A 136 7.43 35.62 27.82
N ASP A 137 7.35 36.57 28.76
CA ASP A 137 8.49 37.46 29.07
C ASP A 137 9.75 36.63 29.37
N ASN A 138 10.84 36.93 28.63
CA ASN A 138 12.12 36.21 28.66
C ASN A 138 12.00 34.67 28.47
N GLY A 139 10.87 34.16 27.99
CA GLY A 139 10.63 32.73 27.80
C GLY A 139 11.34 32.16 26.57
N ALA A 140 11.52 30.83 26.58
CA ALA A 140 12.03 30.07 25.44
C ALA A 140 10.94 29.23 24.73
N VAL A 141 9.82 29.01 25.41
CA VAL A 141 8.69 28.21 24.93
C VAL A 141 7.70 29.12 24.22
N TYR A 142 7.20 28.63 23.06
CA TYR A 142 6.23 29.34 22.25
C TYR A 142 4.82 28.82 22.55
N PHE A 143 3.87 29.75 22.69
CA PHE A 143 2.46 29.47 22.93
C PHE A 143 1.61 30.09 21.83
N PRO A 144 0.50 29.48 21.40
CA PRO A 144 -0.46 30.11 20.50
C PRO A 144 -0.85 31.48 21.02
N TRP A 145 -0.74 32.47 20.15
CA TRP A 145 -0.97 33.86 20.51
C TRP A 145 -2.20 34.42 19.79
N VAL A 146 -2.20 34.41 18.44
CA VAL A 146 -3.29 34.95 17.65
C VAL A 146 -3.40 34.23 16.30
N ASP A 147 -4.62 34.02 15.87
CA ASP A 147 -4.92 33.48 14.54
C ASP A 147 -5.31 34.63 13.59
N LEU A 148 -4.72 34.68 12.42
CA LEU A 148 -5.08 35.58 11.33
C LEU A 148 -5.82 34.78 10.25
N ASP A 149 -7.11 35.02 10.13
CA ASP A 149 -7.95 34.35 9.13
C ASP A 149 -7.52 34.69 7.71
N GLY A 150 -7.50 33.68 6.87
CA GLY A 150 -7.14 33.81 5.47
C GLY A 150 -5.65 34.12 5.24
N ASN A 151 -5.36 34.67 4.06
CA ASN A 151 -4.01 34.87 3.55
C ASN A 151 -3.78 36.31 3.03
N THR A 152 -4.29 37.32 3.75
CA THR A 152 -4.25 38.72 3.28
C THR A 152 -3.56 39.68 4.24
N LEU A 153 -3.78 39.54 5.56
CA LEU A 153 -3.19 40.46 6.54
C LEU A 153 -1.70 40.18 6.74
N THR A 154 -0.86 41.20 6.71
CA THR A 154 0.60 41.09 6.89
C THR A 154 1.08 41.60 8.24
N GLN A 155 0.15 42.03 9.09
CA GLN A 155 0.44 42.55 10.43
C GLN A 155 -0.67 42.25 11.42
N VAL A 156 -0.32 42.19 12.68
CA VAL A 156 -1.25 42.09 13.80
C VAL A 156 -0.69 42.84 15.00
N GLN A 157 -1.59 43.31 15.83
CA GLN A 157 -1.26 43.97 17.09
C GLN A 157 -2.21 43.44 18.17
N ASP A 158 -1.69 43.11 19.33
CA ASP A 158 -2.47 42.49 20.39
C ASP A 158 -1.88 42.75 21.79
N ASP A 159 -2.73 42.71 22.82
CA ASP A 159 -2.40 43.00 24.21
C ASP A 159 -2.69 41.81 25.16
N VAL A 160 -2.74 40.57 24.61
CA VAL A 160 -2.94 39.37 25.42
C VAL A 160 -1.81 39.20 26.44
N SER A 161 -2.13 39.18 27.74
CA SER A 161 -1.14 38.98 28.80
C SER A 161 -0.52 37.56 28.71
N ASP A 162 0.63 37.35 29.36
CA ASP A 162 1.25 36.02 29.44
C ASP A 162 0.34 34.99 30.13
N ALA A 163 -0.45 35.43 31.11
CA ALA A 163 -1.45 34.57 31.77
C ALA A 163 -2.67 34.25 30.88
N GLY A 164 -2.91 35.04 29.84
CA GLY A 164 -3.99 34.84 28.86
C GLY A 164 -3.59 33.93 27.68
N LEU A 165 -2.29 33.56 27.55
CA LEU A 165 -1.86 32.62 26.53
C LEU A 165 -2.41 31.22 26.82
N SER A 166 -2.58 30.43 25.80
CA SER A 166 -2.88 29.00 25.96
C SER A 166 -1.83 28.33 26.83
N LEU A 167 -2.26 27.49 27.76
CA LEU A 167 -1.35 26.68 28.59
C LEU A 167 -0.70 25.55 27.79
N ILE A 168 -1.16 25.29 26.56
CA ILE A 168 -0.63 24.27 25.68
C ILE A 168 0.48 24.92 24.85
N ALA A 169 1.72 24.52 25.11
CA ALA A 169 2.84 24.91 24.29
C ALA A 169 2.63 24.46 22.82
N ALA A 170 3.24 25.18 21.91
CA ALA A 170 3.25 24.77 20.50
C ALA A 170 3.81 23.34 20.39
N SER A 171 3.10 22.49 19.68
CA SER A 171 3.58 21.14 19.35
C SER A 171 4.88 21.24 18.55
N VAL A 172 5.73 20.24 18.68
CA VAL A 172 6.87 20.10 17.77
C VAL A 172 6.30 19.66 16.42
N LEU A 173 6.20 20.63 15.52
CA LEU A 173 5.81 20.41 14.14
C LEU A 173 6.99 19.80 13.37
N GLY A 174 7.10 19.97 12.14
CA GLY A 174 8.19 19.50 11.30
C GLY A 174 7.64 19.10 9.94
N SER A 175 8.47 19.25 8.95
CA SER A 175 8.08 18.92 7.58
C SER A 175 8.25 17.41 7.31
N PRO A 176 7.32 16.77 6.59
CA PRO A 176 7.50 15.41 6.15
C PRO A 176 8.71 15.32 5.22
N PRO A 177 9.51 14.23 5.28
CA PRO A 177 10.51 13.97 4.27
C PRO A 177 9.85 13.72 2.91
N GLN A 178 10.61 13.81 1.85
CA GLN A 178 10.19 13.23 0.58
C GLN A 178 10.13 11.72 0.75
N MET A 179 8.96 11.12 0.54
CA MET A 179 8.71 9.75 0.93
C MET A 179 8.50 8.84 -0.27
N THR A 180 9.14 7.67 -0.20
CA THR A 180 8.96 6.59 -1.17
C THR A 180 7.89 5.59 -0.71
N ARG A 181 7.63 5.50 0.59
CA ARG A 181 6.64 4.60 1.19
C ARG A 181 5.96 5.27 2.37
N ILE A 182 4.73 4.86 2.61
CA ILE A 182 3.93 5.34 3.74
C ILE A 182 3.00 4.24 4.24
N ALA A 183 2.78 4.18 5.53
CA ALA A 183 1.79 3.32 6.18
C ALA A 183 1.24 4.00 7.43
N GLU A 184 0.01 3.63 7.80
CA GLU A 184 -0.57 4.01 9.11
C GLU A 184 -0.37 2.85 10.10
N PHE A 185 0.03 3.19 11.32
CA PHE A 185 0.09 2.25 12.44
C PHE A 185 0.00 3.02 13.77
N ARG A 186 -0.87 2.56 14.69
CA ARG A 186 -1.04 3.17 16.02
C ARG A 186 -1.36 4.67 15.98
N ALA A 187 -2.29 5.06 15.13
CA ALA A 187 -2.67 6.45 14.91
C ALA A 187 -1.49 7.39 14.56
N ARG A 188 -0.45 6.84 13.93
CA ARG A 188 0.71 7.57 13.40
C ARG A 188 0.91 7.19 11.94
N LEU A 189 1.38 8.12 11.15
CA LEU A 189 1.91 7.83 9.81
C LEU A 189 3.39 7.49 9.94
N PHE A 190 3.79 6.41 9.28
CA PHE A 190 5.19 6.00 9.13
C PHE A 190 5.60 6.19 7.70
N GLY A 191 6.73 6.87 7.47
CA GLY A 191 7.26 7.14 6.14
C GLY A 191 8.72 6.75 5.99
N VAL A 192 9.07 6.31 4.79
CA VAL A 192 10.47 6.05 4.39
C VAL A 192 10.90 7.18 3.46
N GLY A 193 11.95 7.90 3.86
CA GLY A 193 12.54 8.96 3.06
C GLY A 193 13.27 8.43 1.81
N ASP A 194 13.60 9.32 0.91
CA ASP A 194 14.37 9.02 -0.30
C ASP A 194 15.90 9.09 -0.06
N THR A 195 16.33 9.76 0.99
CA THR A 195 17.75 9.94 1.34
C THR A 195 18.23 9.02 2.45
N LEU A 196 17.42 8.76 3.47
CA LEU A 196 17.70 7.86 4.58
C LEU A 196 16.87 6.59 4.43
N LEU A 197 17.31 5.72 3.55
CA LEU A 197 16.56 4.55 3.11
C LEU A 197 16.38 3.46 4.17
N ASP A 198 17.12 3.52 5.25
CA ASP A 198 17.08 2.59 6.40
C ASP A 198 16.31 3.17 7.60
N THR A 199 15.83 4.37 7.48
CA THR A 199 15.20 5.12 8.56
C THR A 199 13.70 5.29 8.31
N LEU A 200 12.90 4.91 9.31
CA LEU A 200 11.49 5.26 9.39
C LEU A 200 11.35 6.58 10.12
N ARG A 201 10.62 7.51 9.55
CA ARG A 201 10.12 8.70 10.24
C ARG A 201 8.64 8.50 10.54
N TYR A 202 8.19 9.04 11.68
CA TYR A 202 6.79 8.92 12.05
C TYR A 202 6.24 10.21 12.65
N THR A 203 4.90 10.35 12.55
CA THR A 203 4.19 11.53 13.04
C THR A 203 3.90 11.44 14.54
N GLU A 204 3.47 12.55 15.11
CA GLU A 204 2.79 12.54 16.41
C GLU A 204 1.49 11.72 16.33
N ALA A 205 1.09 11.12 17.44
CA ALA A 205 -0.15 10.34 17.51
C ALA A 205 -1.37 11.25 17.32
N GLY A 206 -2.24 10.88 16.41
CA GLY A 206 -3.43 11.67 16.10
C GLY A 206 -3.18 12.89 15.22
N VAL A 207 -1.92 13.23 14.89
CA VAL A 207 -1.54 14.45 14.17
C VAL A 207 -0.76 14.11 12.90
N PRO A 208 -1.41 13.84 11.77
CA PRO A 208 -0.77 13.33 10.56
C PRO A 208 0.17 14.34 9.88
N TYR A 209 0.09 15.60 10.25
CA TYR A 209 0.90 16.68 9.71
C TYR A 209 2.13 17.05 10.58
N ALA A 210 2.25 16.53 11.80
CA ALA A 210 3.40 16.81 12.67
C ALA A 210 4.48 15.72 12.52
N TRP A 211 5.62 16.07 11.93
CA TRP A 211 6.76 15.18 11.64
C TRP A 211 8.03 15.63 12.39
N PRO A 212 8.09 15.50 13.73
CA PRO A 212 9.27 15.89 14.50
C PRO A 212 10.54 15.24 13.97
N ALA A 213 11.64 15.96 13.98
CA ALA A 213 12.90 15.45 13.46
C ALA A 213 13.41 14.23 14.23
N ASP A 214 13.09 14.17 15.54
CA ASP A 214 13.54 13.12 16.45
C ASP A 214 12.65 11.86 16.40
N ASN A 215 11.46 11.95 15.79
CA ASN A 215 10.58 10.80 15.62
C ASN A 215 11.11 9.88 14.51
N THR A 216 12.14 9.12 14.83
CA THR A 216 12.84 8.22 13.91
C THR A 216 13.05 6.85 14.51
N LEU A 217 12.97 5.81 13.68
CA LEU A 217 13.39 4.45 13.98
C LEU A 217 14.36 4.00 12.90
N VAL A 218 15.58 3.63 13.32
CA VAL A 218 16.60 3.14 12.39
C VAL A 218 16.60 1.63 12.35
N LEU A 219 16.47 1.05 11.16
CA LEU A 219 16.63 -0.38 10.98
C LEU A 219 18.12 -0.71 10.92
N PRO A 220 18.60 -1.70 11.69
CA PRO A 220 19.98 -2.11 11.59
C PRO A 220 20.31 -2.58 10.18
N SER A 221 21.49 -2.21 9.69
CA SER A 221 21.97 -2.70 8.40
C SER A 221 22.13 -4.22 8.47
N SER A 222 21.61 -4.93 7.48
CA SER A 222 21.95 -6.33 7.27
C SER A 222 23.24 -6.42 6.45
N ASN A 223 24.05 -7.44 6.69
CA ASN A 223 25.37 -7.68 6.10
C ASN A 223 25.49 -7.25 4.63
N GLY A 224 26.03 -6.05 4.38
CA GLY A 224 26.30 -5.55 3.03
C GLY A 224 25.08 -5.21 2.16
N ASP A 225 23.88 -5.18 2.73
CA ASP A 225 22.66 -4.83 2.02
C ASP A 225 22.54 -3.30 1.89
N ALA A 226 22.93 -2.77 0.74
CA ALA A 226 22.77 -1.36 0.39
C ALA A 226 21.32 -0.98 0.04
N PHE A 227 20.40 -1.95 0.01
CA PHE A 227 18.99 -1.70 -0.33
C PHE A 227 18.24 -1.13 0.87
N GLY A 228 17.50 -0.07 0.61
CA GLY A 228 16.64 0.55 1.62
C GLY A 228 15.43 -0.31 1.99
N ILE A 229 14.57 0.27 2.82
CA ILE A 229 13.28 -0.32 3.17
C ILE A 229 12.47 -0.49 1.88
N SER A 230 12.10 -1.74 1.57
CA SER A 230 11.36 -2.12 0.37
C SER A 230 9.85 -2.17 0.59
N ALA A 231 9.38 -2.37 1.83
CA ALA A 231 7.97 -2.47 2.14
C ALA A 231 7.63 -2.06 3.57
N LEU A 232 6.44 -1.48 3.73
CA LEU A 232 5.76 -1.27 5.00
C LEU A 232 4.46 -2.07 4.98
N VAL A 233 4.26 -2.97 5.92
CA VAL A 233 3.15 -3.92 5.95
C VAL A 233 2.38 -3.77 7.26
N PRO A 234 1.38 -2.89 7.32
CA PRO A 234 0.62 -2.67 8.55
C PRO A 234 -0.27 -3.88 8.85
N ARG A 235 -0.04 -4.48 10.01
CA ARG A 235 -0.90 -5.47 10.65
C ARG A 235 -1.55 -4.85 11.88
N ARG A 236 -2.49 -5.56 12.48
CA ARG A 236 -3.19 -5.08 13.67
C ARG A 236 -2.25 -4.76 14.83
N ASP A 237 -1.30 -5.65 15.11
CA ASP A 237 -0.46 -5.59 16.31
C ASP A 237 1.00 -5.17 16.03
N ALA A 238 1.39 -5.10 14.76
CA ALA A 238 2.74 -4.74 14.36
C ALA A 238 2.77 -4.12 12.95
N LEU A 239 3.69 -3.19 12.74
CA LEU A 239 4.05 -2.71 11.42
C LEU A 239 5.25 -3.51 10.91
N GLY A 240 5.03 -4.35 9.90
CA GLY A 240 6.13 -5.04 9.21
C GLY A 240 6.96 -4.06 8.40
N VAL A 241 8.27 -4.22 8.49
CA VAL A 241 9.23 -3.42 7.74
C VAL A 241 10.16 -4.37 6.99
N GLY A 242 9.98 -4.40 5.67
CA GLY A 242 10.78 -5.25 4.79
C GLY A 242 11.95 -4.49 4.19
N ARG A 243 13.11 -5.12 4.12
CA ARG A 243 14.20 -4.83 3.20
C ARG A 243 14.38 -6.05 2.30
N ARG A 244 15.30 -6.01 1.35
CA ARG A 244 15.51 -7.14 0.44
C ARG A 244 15.94 -8.42 1.17
N ASN A 245 16.75 -8.29 2.23
CA ASN A 245 17.30 -9.41 3.02
C ASN A 245 17.06 -9.23 4.53
N LEU A 246 16.06 -8.48 4.92
CA LEU A 246 15.71 -8.29 6.31
C LEU A 246 14.19 -8.12 6.41
N LEU A 247 13.61 -8.83 7.35
CA LEU A 247 12.24 -8.58 7.80
C LEU A 247 12.29 -8.22 9.28
N ALA A 248 11.77 -7.05 9.59
CA ALA A 248 11.61 -6.55 10.96
C ALA A 248 10.14 -6.17 11.20
N GLN A 249 9.79 -5.92 12.42
CA GLN A 249 8.51 -5.35 12.81
C GLN A 249 8.73 -4.22 13.81
N VAL A 250 7.88 -3.20 13.72
CA VAL A 250 7.71 -2.20 14.76
C VAL A 250 6.55 -2.63 15.64
N THR A 251 6.79 -2.69 16.93
CA THR A 251 5.83 -3.08 17.96
C THR A 251 5.73 -1.99 19.03
N GLY A 252 4.80 -2.14 19.97
CA GLY A 252 4.59 -1.19 21.06
C GLY A 252 3.18 -0.59 21.01
N THR A 253 2.86 0.18 22.01
CA THR A 253 1.53 0.84 22.16
C THR A 253 1.47 2.14 21.36
N GLY A 254 2.61 2.74 21.01
CA GLY A 254 2.71 4.06 20.42
C GLY A 254 2.38 5.18 21.39
N SER A 255 2.14 4.87 22.69
CA SER A 255 1.93 5.90 23.70
C SER A 255 3.23 6.61 24.04
N GLU A 256 3.10 7.87 24.41
CA GLU A 256 4.24 8.70 24.80
C GLU A 256 4.27 8.91 26.30
N THR A 257 5.42 8.71 26.90
CA THR A 257 5.65 8.97 28.32
C THR A 257 6.94 9.75 28.47
N GLN A 258 6.87 10.96 29.01
CA GLN A 258 8.03 11.87 29.20
C GLN A 258 8.85 12.12 27.92
N GLY A 259 8.20 12.27 26.78
CA GLY A 259 8.85 12.49 25.49
C GLY A 259 9.43 11.23 24.83
N ILE A 260 9.21 10.06 25.42
CA ILE A 260 9.63 8.77 24.86
C ILE A 260 8.38 8.04 24.33
N VAL A 261 8.41 7.73 23.05
CA VAL A 261 7.35 6.94 22.41
C VAL A 261 7.64 5.45 22.59
N ASP A 262 6.64 4.71 23.10
CA ASP A 262 6.72 3.25 23.25
C ASP A 262 6.59 2.57 21.87
N LEU A 263 7.69 2.55 21.13
CA LEU A 263 7.85 1.85 19.86
C LEU A 263 9.22 1.19 19.83
N ASP A 264 9.26 -0.09 19.42
CA ASP A 264 10.50 -0.87 19.33
C ASP A 264 10.58 -1.60 17.99
N VAL A 265 11.82 -1.80 17.51
CA VAL A 265 12.13 -2.50 16.27
C VAL A 265 12.64 -3.90 16.59
N VAL A 266 11.85 -4.91 16.26
CA VAL A 266 12.19 -6.33 16.46
C VAL A 266 12.54 -6.97 15.12
N ILE A 267 13.72 -7.56 15.02
CA ILE A 267 14.14 -8.27 13.80
C ILE A 267 13.52 -9.67 13.82
N LEU A 268 12.78 -10.00 12.76
CA LEU A 268 12.14 -11.30 12.56
C LEU A 268 13.04 -12.26 11.76
N SER A 269 13.74 -11.73 10.74
CA SER A 269 14.66 -12.51 9.90
C SER A 269 15.75 -11.59 9.34
N ARG A 270 16.99 -12.13 9.24
CA ARG A 270 18.14 -11.47 8.59
C ARG A 270 18.46 -12.04 7.21
N GLU A 271 17.67 -12.99 6.74
CA GLU A 271 17.87 -13.68 5.46
C GLU A 271 16.67 -13.50 4.53
N LEU A 272 15.51 -13.29 5.11
CA LEU A 272 14.23 -13.17 4.41
C LEU A 272 13.77 -11.72 4.42
N GLY A 273 13.24 -11.23 3.31
CA GLY A 273 12.75 -9.87 3.18
C GLY A 273 11.49 -9.77 2.32
N VAL A 274 11.23 -8.58 1.78
CA VAL A 274 10.09 -8.31 0.91
C VAL A 274 10.60 -7.65 -0.37
N GLU A 275 10.32 -8.23 -1.54
CA GLU A 275 10.81 -7.69 -2.81
C GLU A 275 10.01 -6.45 -3.28
N SER A 276 8.70 -6.45 -3.08
CA SER A 276 7.81 -5.35 -3.50
C SER A 276 6.81 -4.98 -2.43
N GLN A 277 6.64 -3.68 -2.18
CA GLN A 277 5.57 -3.11 -1.35
C GLN A 277 4.20 -3.57 -1.83
N GLU A 278 3.99 -3.53 -3.13
CA GLU A 278 2.71 -3.77 -3.77
C GLU A 278 2.34 -5.28 -3.76
N SER A 279 3.33 -6.17 -3.60
CA SER A 279 3.09 -7.61 -3.42
C SER A 279 2.58 -7.93 -2.02
N ALA A 280 2.85 -7.06 -1.03
CA ALA A 280 2.48 -7.29 0.35
C ALA A 280 1.01 -6.93 0.58
N GLN A 281 0.22 -7.92 1.01
CA GLN A 281 -1.20 -7.78 1.29
C GLN A 281 -1.52 -8.38 2.66
N VAL A 282 -2.44 -7.76 3.40
CA VAL A 282 -2.86 -8.26 4.71
C VAL A 282 -4.31 -8.73 4.66
N PHE A 283 -4.54 -9.93 5.14
CA PHE A 283 -5.87 -10.49 5.29
C PHE A 283 -6.00 -11.26 6.61
N ARG A 284 -7.00 -10.91 7.43
CA ARG A 284 -7.24 -11.50 8.75
C ARG A 284 -5.97 -11.57 9.61
N ASP A 285 -5.25 -10.45 9.67
CA ASP A 285 -4.00 -10.31 10.43
C ASP A 285 -2.81 -11.18 9.96
N THR A 286 -2.91 -11.78 8.79
CA THR A 286 -1.81 -12.47 8.13
C THR A 286 -1.34 -11.64 6.93
N ALA A 287 -0.06 -11.30 6.89
CA ALA A 287 0.58 -10.68 5.75
C ALA A 287 1.02 -11.74 4.76
N TYR A 288 0.78 -11.52 3.47
CA TYR A 288 1.21 -12.32 2.32
C TYR A 288 2.16 -11.46 1.51
N PHE A 289 3.33 -11.94 1.14
CA PHE A 289 4.31 -11.14 0.41
C PHE A 289 5.26 -12.01 -0.42
N LEU A 290 5.80 -11.40 -1.47
CA LEU A 290 6.79 -12.01 -2.36
C LEU A 290 8.21 -11.77 -1.83
N TRP A 291 9.01 -12.84 -1.85
CA TRP A 291 10.46 -12.80 -1.71
C TRP A 291 11.14 -13.59 -2.82
N LYS A 292 12.47 -13.56 -2.88
CA LYS A 292 13.31 -14.10 -3.97
C LYS A 292 12.95 -15.48 -4.50
N ASP A 293 12.51 -16.38 -3.64
CA ASP A 293 12.30 -17.79 -3.96
C ASP A 293 10.87 -18.27 -3.73
N GLY A 294 9.96 -17.35 -3.42
CA GLY A 294 8.58 -17.73 -3.19
C GLY A 294 7.72 -16.70 -2.52
N VAL A 295 6.53 -17.10 -2.19
CA VAL A 295 5.54 -16.32 -1.43
C VAL A 295 5.51 -16.81 0.00
N TYR A 296 5.52 -15.86 0.90
CA TYR A 296 5.57 -16.09 2.34
C TYR A 296 4.37 -15.47 3.04
N THR A 297 4.04 -16.03 4.18
CA THR A 297 3.11 -15.42 5.13
C THR A 297 3.82 -15.09 6.43
N TRP A 298 3.36 -14.03 7.06
CA TRP A 298 3.79 -13.62 8.39
C TRP A 298 2.57 -13.26 9.24
N ASN A 299 2.48 -13.86 10.41
CA ASN A 299 1.44 -13.61 11.42
C ASN A 299 2.04 -13.76 12.83
N SER A 300 1.20 -13.81 13.86
CA SER A 300 1.63 -14.00 15.26
C SER A 300 2.33 -15.34 15.53
N SER A 301 2.10 -16.36 14.69
CA SER A 301 2.74 -17.68 14.81
C SER A 301 4.12 -17.72 14.14
N GLY A 302 4.51 -16.69 13.40
CA GLY A 302 5.79 -16.60 12.71
C GLY A 302 5.68 -16.47 11.18
N ILE A 303 6.75 -16.85 10.49
CA ILE A 303 6.89 -16.74 9.04
C ILE A 303 6.82 -18.14 8.44
N THR A 304 6.05 -18.30 7.37
CA THR A 304 5.88 -19.57 6.66
C THR A 304 5.97 -19.37 5.16
N CYS A 305 6.74 -20.22 4.45
CA CYS A 305 6.74 -20.27 3.00
C CYS A 305 5.52 -21.04 2.50
N ILE A 306 4.56 -20.35 1.90
CA ILE A 306 3.36 -21.00 1.34
C ILE A 306 3.59 -21.55 -0.07
N SER A 307 4.66 -21.14 -0.75
CA SER A 307 5.05 -21.69 -2.04
C SER A 307 5.61 -23.11 -1.96
N ASP A 308 6.05 -23.57 -0.77
CA ASP A 308 6.49 -24.95 -0.57
C ASP A 308 5.33 -25.95 -0.73
N GLY A 309 4.11 -25.49 -0.50
CA GLY A 309 2.89 -26.27 -0.65
C GLY A 309 2.77 -27.42 0.38
N ARG A 310 1.62 -28.06 0.39
CA ARG A 310 1.40 -29.28 1.16
C ARG A 310 1.58 -30.51 0.25
N LYS A 311 2.35 -31.50 0.69
CA LYS A 311 2.46 -32.82 0.05
C LYS A 311 2.73 -32.78 -1.47
N GLY A 312 3.67 -31.93 -1.90
CA GLY A 312 4.08 -31.86 -3.29
C GLY A 312 3.20 -31.01 -4.23
N THR A 313 2.32 -30.17 -3.68
CA THR A 313 1.59 -29.15 -4.44
C THR A 313 2.34 -27.82 -4.48
N GLY A 314 3.61 -27.82 -4.07
CA GLY A 314 4.44 -26.64 -4.00
C GLY A 314 4.78 -26.07 -5.38
N VAL A 315 4.83 -24.75 -5.43
CA VAL A 315 5.17 -23.96 -6.63
C VAL A 315 6.46 -23.16 -6.45
N ARG A 316 7.23 -23.45 -5.41
CA ARG A 316 8.47 -22.71 -5.09
C ARG A 316 9.45 -22.67 -6.27
N ALA A 317 9.51 -23.76 -7.04
CA ALA A 317 10.34 -23.83 -8.25
C ALA A 317 9.98 -22.76 -9.30
N TRP A 318 8.75 -22.25 -9.31
CA TRP A 318 8.35 -21.16 -10.21
C TRP A 318 9.06 -19.84 -9.88
N PHE A 319 9.40 -19.62 -8.62
CA PHE A 319 10.01 -18.39 -8.11
C PHE A 319 11.53 -18.51 -7.93
N ALA A 320 12.02 -19.73 -7.69
CA ALA A 320 13.43 -19.96 -7.35
C ALA A 320 14.37 -19.82 -8.58
N THR A 321 13.81 -19.90 -9.79
CA THR A 321 14.58 -19.82 -11.04
C THR A 321 13.90 -18.88 -12.03
N ASP A 322 14.64 -18.38 -13.01
CA ASP A 322 14.10 -17.53 -14.09
C ASP A 322 13.37 -18.33 -15.20
N SER A 323 13.03 -19.59 -14.93
CA SER A 323 12.37 -20.45 -15.93
C SER A 323 10.89 -20.12 -16.15
N TYR A 324 10.22 -19.59 -15.13
CA TYR A 324 8.79 -19.23 -15.16
C TYR A 324 8.57 -17.73 -15.07
N PHE A 325 9.29 -17.06 -14.17
CA PHE A 325 9.15 -15.64 -13.92
C PHE A 325 10.48 -14.92 -13.99
N ASN A 326 10.47 -13.70 -14.50
CA ASN A 326 11.63 -12.83 -14.50
C ASN A 326 11.81 -12.24 -13.08
N ARG A 327 12.83 -12.71 -12.37
CA ARG A 327 13.10 -12.31 -10.98
C ARG A 327 13.58 -10.87 -10.84
N ASP A 328 14.21 -10.32 -11.87
CA ASP A 328 14.61 -8.90 -11.91
C ASP A 328 13.38 -7.97 -11.87
N MET A 329 12.21 -8.49 -12.24
CA MET A 329 10.94 -7.77 -12.20
C MET A 329 10.16 -7.95 -10.88
N PHE A 330 10.64 -8.74 -9.92
CA PHE A 330 9.98 -8.92 -8.62
C PHE A 330 9.77 -7.63 -7.82
N PRO A 331 10.69 -6.64 -7.86
CA PRO A 331 10.45 -5.34 -7.22
C PRO A 331 9.22 -4.57 -7.76
N PHE A 332 8.73 -4.93 -8.94
CA PHE A 332 7.55 -4.34 -9.59
C PHE A 332 6.30 -5.22 -9.49
N ALA A 333 6.42 -6.40 -8.89
CA ALA A 333 5.28 -7.29 -8.66
C ALA A 333 4.25 -6.62 -7.74
N PHE A 334 2.98 -6.90 -8.00
CA PHE A 334 1.88 -6.41 -7.17
C PHE A 334 0.84 -7.51 -6.94
N ALA A 335 0.05 -7.33 -5.91
CA ALA A 335 -0.96 -8.32 -5.55
C ALA A 335 -2.24 -7.67 -5.02
N HIS A 336 -3.31 -8.42 -5.01
CA HIS A 336 -4.48 -8.12 -4.20
C HIS A 336 -5.04 -9.40 -3.56
N ILE A 337 -5.89 -9.21 -2.55
CA ILE A 337 -6.66 -10.32 -1.98
C ILE A 337 -8.14 -10.09 -2.26
N ASP A 338 -8.77 -11.04 -2.94
CA ASP A 338 -10.22 -11.11 -3.03
C ASP A 338 -10.77 -11.76 -1.76
N SER A 339 -11.47 -10.97 -0.96
CA SER A 339 -12.07 -11.44 0.29
C SER A 339 -13.32 -12.31 0.08
N ASN A 340 -13.91 -12.32 -1.11
CA ASN A 340 -15.11 -13.12 -1.42
C ASN A 340 -14.71 -14.55 -1.78
N THR A 341 -13.61 -14.71 -2.51
CA THR A 341 -13.09 -16.01 -2.95
C THR A 341 -11.94 -16.52 -2.09
N TYR A 342 -11.48 -15.72 -1.11
CA TYR A 342 -10.31 -16.01 -0.27
C TYR A 342 -9.05 -16.29 -1.09
N THR A 343 -8.83 -15.49 -2.13
CA THR A 343 -7.73 -15.69 -3.07
C THR A 343 -6.72 -14.55 -2.97
N TYR A 344 -5.45 -14.87 -2.70
CA TYR A 344 -4.33 -13.98 -2.91
C TYR A 344 -3.86 -14.13 -4.35
N ARG A 345 -3.92 -13.07 -5.13
CA ARG A 345 -3.52 -13.04 -6.53
C ARG A 345 -2.29 -12.17 -6.68
N LEU A 346 -1.20 -12.76 -7.19
CA LEU A 346 0.10 -12.11 -7.38
C LEU A 346 0.40 -11.97 -8.87
N PHE A 347 0.65 -10.74 -9.31
CA PHE A 347 0.99 -10.39 -10.69
C PHE A 347 2.49 -10.28 -10.87
N LEU A 348 3.01 -10.90 -11.92
CA LEU A 348 4.43 -11.12 -12.18
C LEU A 348 4.75 -10.97 -13.66
N ALA A 349 6.00 -10.74 -13.99
CA ALA A 349 6.50 -10.84 -15.36
C ALA A 349 6.90 -12.28 -15.68
N SER A 350 6.51 -12.79 -16.83
CA SER A 350 6.98 -14.10 -17.32
C SER A 350 8.48 -14.09 -17.59
N ALA A 351 9.08 -15.25 -17.68
CA ALA A 351 10.50 -15.42 -18.00
C ALA A 351 10.89 -14.62 -19.25
N GLY A 352 11.93 -13.77 -19.11
CA GLY A 352 12.40 -12.89 -20.19
C GLY A 352 11.53 -11.67 -20.49
N SER A 353 10.36 -11.51 -19.86
CA SER A 353 9.49 -10.32 -19.98
C SER A 353 9.96 -9.20 -19.07
N THR A 354 9.88 -7.96 -19.54
CA THR A 354 10.09 -6.74 -18.72
C THR A 354 8.78 -6.04 -18.35
N ILE A 355 7.64 -6.67 -18.66
CA ILE A 355 6.31 -6.21 -18.28
C ILE A 355 5.59 -7.27 -17.48
N ILE A 356 4.69 -6.85 -16.59
CA ILE A 356 3.82 -7.76 -15.82
C ILE A 356 2.74 -8.29 -16.77
N ASP A 357 2.76 -9.60 -17.06
CA ASP A 357 1.88 -10.26 -18.04
C ASP A 357 1.28 -11.58 -17.53
N ARG A 358 1.61 -11.97 -16.30
CA ARG A 358 1.15 -13.20 -15.68
C ARG A 358 0.63 -12.94 -14.29
N TRP A 359 -0.19 -13.87 -13.77
CA TRP A 359 -0.49 -13.94 -12.35
C TRP A 359 -0.61 -15.38 -11.87
N VAL A 360 -0.40 -15.54 -10.59
CA VAL A 360 -0.66 -16.79 -9.87
C VAL A 360 -1.64 -16.53 -8.74
N GLU A 361 -2.40 -17.51 -8.39
CA GLU A 361 -3.43 -17.44 -7.36
C GLU A 361 -3.17 -18.46 -6.26
N PHE A 362 -3.30 -18.01 -5.03
CA PHE A 362 -3.28 -18.87 -3.85
C PHE A 362 -4.64 -18.82 -3.16
N ASN A 363 -5.35 -19.94 -3.15
CA ASN A 363 -6.56 -20.07 -2.35
C ASN A 363 -6.18 -20.22 -0.88
N ILE A 364 -6.55 -19.24 -0.07
CA ILE A 364 -6.18 -19.13 1.35
C ILE A 364 -6.88 -20.22 2.18
N GLN A 365 -8.10 -20.63 1.79
CA GLN A 365 -8.87 -21.64 2.48
C GLN A 365 -8.33 -23.06 2.22
N ASP A 366 -8.15 -23.38 0.94
CA ASP A 366 -7.77 -24.72 0.50
C ASP A 366 -6.26 -24.91 0.51
N GLN A 367 -5.49 -23.80 0.60
CA GLN A 367 -4.03 -23.77 0.55
C GLN A 367 -3.48 -24.37 -0.76
N LEU A 368 -4.13 -24.07 -1.87
CA LEU A 368 -3.78 -24.52 -3.21
C LEU A 368 -3.35 -23.36 -4.08
N TRP A 369 -2.40 -23.66 -4.98
CA TRP A 369 -1.94 -22.72 -5.99
C TRP A 369 -2.57 -23.03 -7.35
N PHE A 370 -2.89 -21.96 -8.08
CA PHE A 370 -3.41 -22.02 -9.44
C PHE A 370 -2.59 -21.10 -10.34
N GLY A 371 -2.47 -21.45 -11.63
CA GLY A 371 -1.75 -20.68 -12.63
C GLY A 371 -0.46 -21.36 -13.10
N PRO A 372 0.46 -20.62 -13.72
CA PRO A 372 0.37 -19.21 -14.03
C PRO A 372 -0.67 -18.88 -15.10
N HIS A 373 -1.45 -17.85 -14.85
CA HIS A 373 -2.48 -17.35 -15.78
C HIS A 373 -1.92 -16.22 -16.65
N LYS A 374 -2.58 -15.98 -17.78
CA LYS A 374 -2.27 -14.90 -18.71
C LYS A 374 -3.56 -14.26 -19.23
N THR A 375 -3.54 -12.97 -19.50
CA THR A 375 -4.54 -12.32 -20.35
C THR A 375 -3.85 -11.65 -21.55
N ASP A 376 -4.50 -11.69 -22.69
CA ASP A 376 -4.05 -10.99 -23.90
C ASP A 376 -4.83 -9.69 -24.12
N LEU A 377 -5.80 -9.36 -23.24
CA LEU A 377 -6.65 -8.17 -23.38
C LEU A 377 -5.98 -6.89 -22.93
N PHE A 378 -5.15 -6.95 -21.91
CA PHE A 378 -4.49 -5.79 -21.34
C PHE A 378 -3.23 -6.18 -20.57
N THR A 379 -2.35 -5.21 -20.37
CA THR A 379 -1.19 -5.35 -19.49
C THR A 379 -1.60 -4.89 -18.09
N PRO A 380 -1.60 -5.78 -17.09
CA PRO A 380 -1.86 -5.40 -15.71
C PRO A 380 -0.75 -4.48 -15.18
N VAL A 381 -1.12 -3.39 -14.53
CA VAL A 381 -0.16 -2.43 -13.95
C VAL A 381 -0.39 -2.19 -12.46
N SER A 382 -1.58 -2.49 -11.96
CA SER A 382 -1.94 -2.36 -10.55
C SER A 382 -3.15 -3.22 -10.22
N ALA A 383 -3.34 -3.52 -8.94
CA ALA A 383 -4.56 -4.18 -8.48
C ALA A 383 -4.99 -3.57 -7.13
N PHE A 384 -6.29 -3.43 -6.94
CA PHE A 384 -6.87 -2.89 -5.71
C PHE A 384 -8.29 -3.41 -5.49
N ARG A 385 -8.87 -3.08 -4.34
CA ARG A 385 -10.26 -3.42 -4.04
C ARG A 385 -11.11 -2.16 -4.04
N ARG A 386 -12.23 -2.22 -4.70
CA ARG A 386 -13.24 -1.17 -4.74
C ARG A 386 -14.48 -1.60 -3.95
N LEU A 387 -15.05 -0.70 -3.18
CA LEU A 387 -16.37 -0.91 -2.60
C LEU A 387 -17.43 -0.69 -3.69
N SER A 388 -18.24 -1.70 -3.96
CA SER A 388 -19.35 -1.59 -4.90
C SER A 388 -20.57 -0.91 -4.26
N SER A 389 -21.53 -0.51 -5.10
CA SER A 389 -22.83 0.02 -4.65
C SER A 389 -23.62 -0.97 -3.79
N ALA A 390 -23.35 -2.27 -3.90
CA ALA A 390 -23.91 -3.32 -3.04
C ALA A 390 -23.14 -3.53 -1.71
N ASN A 391 -22.27 -2.59 -1.35
CA ASN A 391 -21.43 -2.63 -0.15
C ASN A 391 -20.54 -3.88 -0.06
N ARG A 392 -20.05 -4.36 -1.20
CA ARG A 392 -19.12 -5.48 -1.30
C ARG A 392 -17.79 -5.01 -1.89
N PHE A 393 -16.69 -5.55 -1.39
CA PHE A 393 -15.41 -5.34 -2.01
C PHE A 393 -15.32 -6.13 -3.32
N VAL A 394 -15.03 -5.44 -4.40
CA VAL A 394 -14.81 -6.02 -5.73
C VAL A 394 -13.35 -5.82 -6.09
N PRO A 395 -12.63 -6.87 -6.46
CA PRO A 395 -11.26 -6.74 -6.95
C PRO A 395 -11.27 -6.03 -8.30
N VAL A 396 -10.32 -5.15 -8.47
CA VAL A 396 -10.17 -4.30 -9.66
C VAL A 396 -8.73 -4.36 -10.11
N ILE A 397 -8.51 -4.53 -11.40
CA ILE A 397 -7.19 -4.55 -12.02
C ILE A 397 -7.07 -3.33 -12.92
N GLY A 398 -6.03 -2.52 -12.68
CA GLY A 398 -5.66 -1.42 -13.56
C GLY A 398 -4.83 -1.94 -14.72
N GLY A 399 -5.24 -1.61 -15.93
CA GLY A 399 -4.42 -1.75 -17.14
C GLY A 399 -3.83 -0.40 -17.56
N THR A 400 -3.07 -0.38 -18.66
CA THR A 400 -2.41 0.84 -19.16
C THR A 400 -3.38 1.95 -19.57
N ALA A 401 -4.60 1.62 -19.98
CA ALA A 401 -5.59 2.58 -20.44
C ALA A 401 -6.94 2.47 -19.73
N ASN A 402 -7.25 1.34 -19.12
CA ASN A 402 -8.55 1.04 -18.56
C ASN A 402 -8.44 0.38 -17.19
N VAL A 403 -9.56 0.37 -16.49
CA VAL A 403 -9.73 -0.31 -15.21
C VAL A 403 -10.75 -1.44 -15.41
N TYR A 404 -10.38 -2.63 -15.00
CA TYR A 404 -11.19 -3.84 -15.18
C TYR A 404 -11.70 -4.35 -13.84
N ASN A 405 -13.00 -4.65 -13.77
CA ASN A 405 -13.53 -5.43 -12.64
C ASN A 405 -13.11 -6.88 -12.83
N ASP A 406 -12.50 -7.44 -11.81
CA ASP A 406 -12.11 -8.83 -11.83
C ASP A 406 -13.33 -9.74 -11.60
N GLN A 407 -13.40 -10.86 -12.33
CA GLN A 407 -14.41 -11.93 -12.16
C GLN A 407 -15.88 -11.51 -12.36
N THR A 408 -16.16 -10.49 -13.15
CA THR A 408 -17.54 -10.09 -13.41
C THR A 408 -18.22 -10.83 -14.58
N THR A 409 -17.42 -11.43 -15.46
CA THR A 409 -17.91 -12.15 -16.65
C THR A 409 -17.20 -13.47 -16.84
N ARG A 410 -17.83 -14.38 -17.59
CA ARG A 410 -17.25 -15.66 -18.01
C ARG A 410 -16.41 -15.56 -19.29
N THR A 411 -16.26 -14.35 -19.78
CA THR A 411 -15.47 -14.06 -20.98
C THR A 411 -14.42 -13.03 -20.65
N ASP A 412 -13.33 -13.03 -21.39
CA ASP A 412 -12.21 -12.13 -21.23
C ASP A 412 -12.54 -10.73 -21.79
N GLY A 413 -13.51 -10.02 -21.16
CA GLY A 413 -13.94 -8.65 -21.46
C GLY A 413 -14.67 -8.47 -22.80
N THR A 414 -14.69 -9.47 -23.65
CA THR A 414 -15.37 -9.54 -24.94
C THR A 414 -16.23 -10.79 -25.03
N ALA A 415 -16.82 -11.08 -26.16
CA ALA A 415 -17.50 -12.37 -26.40
C ALA A 415 -16.52 -13.56 -26.57
N THR A 416 -15.23 -13.35 -26.35
CA THR A 416 -14.22 -14.41 -26.51
C THR A 416 -14.23 -15.34 -25.30
N ALA A 417 -14.28 -16.63 -25.53
CA ALA A 417 -14.21 -17.65 -24.50
C ALA A 417 -12.86 -17.59 -23.74
N ILE A 418 -12.90 -17.74 -22.43
CA ILE A 418 -11.69 -17.98 -21.64
C ILE A 418 -11.25 -19.41 -21.92
N ALA A 419 -10.11 -19.55 -22.58
CA ALA A 419 -9.55 -20.89 -22.86
C ALA A 419 -9.02 -21.50 -21.56
N LEU A 420 -9.52 -22.66 -21.18
CA LEU A 420 -8.98 -23.48 -20.11
C LEU A 420 -8.03 -24.51 -20.72
N ASP A 421 -6.83 -24.62 -20.15
CA ASP A 421 -5.88 -25.71 -20.44
C ASP A 421 -5.16 -26.09 -19.15
N VAL A 422 -5.68 -27.13 -18.49
CA VAL A 422 -5.16 -27.61 -17.20
C VAL A 422 -4.55 -28.99 -17.40
N ILE A 423 -3.28 -29.11 -17.08
CA ILE A 423 -2.55 -30.37 -17.12
C ILE A 423 -2.36 -30.84 -15.66
N GLY A 424 -2.98 -31.95 -15.32
CA GLY A 424 -2.83 -32.58 -14.02
C GLY A 424 -1.45 -33.20 -13.82
N LYS A 425 -1.14 -33.50 -12.56
CA LYS A 425 0.07 -34.25 -12.22
C LYS A 425 0.04 -35.67 -12.80
N ARG A 426 1.20 -36.21 -13.17
CA ARG A 426 1.33 -37.61 -13.52
C ARG A 426 1.10 -38.49 -12.28
N HIS A 427 0.24 -39.45 -12.41
CA HIS A 427 -0.03 -40.45 -11.39
C HIS A 427 0.58 -41.80 -11.77
N ALA A 428 1.53 -42.27 -10.98
CA ALA A 428 2.19 -43.56 -11.19
C ALA A 428 1.61 -44.69 -10.35
N ALA A 429 0.60 -44.42 -9.51
CA ALA A 429 0.12 -45.29 -8.47
C ALA A 429 1.25 -45.88 -7.57
N GLU A 430 1.01 -46.79 -6.68
CA GLU A 430 1.92 -47.23 -5.60
C GLU A 430 3.30 -47.75 -6.08
N ASP A 431 3.36 -48.34 -7.27
CA ASP A 431 4.61 -48.83 -7.85
C ASP A 431 4.83 -48.21 -9.23
N PRO A 432 5.83 -47.31 -9.42
CA PRO A 432 6.08 -46.63 -10.69
C PRO A 432 6.65 -47.53 -11.78
N ASP A 433 7.15 -48.71 -11.45
CA ASP A 433 7.81 -49.58 -12.40
C ASP A 433 6.85 -50.64 -12.99
N GLN A 434 5.70 -50.84 -12.39
CA GLN A 434 4.70 -51.75 -12.91
C GLN A 434 3.74 -51.10 -13.90
N GLU A 435 3.42 -51.84 -14.97
CA GLU A 435 2.38 -51.45 -15.91
C GLU A 435 0.98 -51.70 -15.29
N LYS A 436 0.13 -50.68 -15.35
CA LYS A 436 -1.19 -50.66 -14.72
C LYS A 436 -2.27 -50.33 -15.73
N TYR A 437 -3.45 -50.78 -15.40
CA TYR A 437 -4.64 -50.44 -16.15
C TYR A 437 -5.36 -49.29 -15.48
N PHE A 438 -5.43 -48.15 -16.16
CA PHE A 438 -6.18 -46.98 -15.73
C PHE A 438 -7.62 -47.11 -16.26
N GLY A 439 -8.56 -47.23 -15.37
CA GLY A 439 -9.94 -47.55 -15.72
C GLY A 439 -10.72 -46.34 -16.20
N GLU A 440 -11.47 -45.71 -15.32
CA GLU A 440 -12.43 -44.66 -15.60
C GLU A 440 -12.04 -43.36 -14.88
N ILE A 441 -12.23 -42.21 -15.54
CA ILE A 441 -12.23 -40.92 -14.89
C ILE A 441 -13.67 -40.45 -14.67
N SER A 442 -13.97 -40.02 -13.46
CA SER A 442 -15.19 -39.28 -13.16
C SER A 442 -14.88 -37.79 -13.06
N ILE A 443 -15.56 -36.96 -13.84
CA ILE A 443 -15.51 -35.50 -13.74
C ILE A 443 -16.75 -35.07 -13.01
N LEU A 444 -16.55 -34.32 -11.93
CA LEU A 444 -17.60 -33.64 -11.17
C LEU A 444 -17.45 -32.15 -11.41
N GLY A 445 -18.47 -31.53 -11.96
CA GLY A 445 -18.48 -30.10 -12.23
C GLY A 445 -19.83 -29.48 -11.91
N ARG A 446 -19.88 -28.18 -11.85
CA ARG A 446 -21.14 -27.45 -11.79
C ARG A 446 -21.82 -27.54 -13.17
N PRO A 447 -23.10 -27.98 -13.27
CA PRO A 447 -23.79 -28.03 -14.54
C PRO A 447 -23.81 -26.66 -15.23
N GLN A 448 -23.54 -26.66 -16.52
CA GLN A 448 -23.59 -25.47 -17.39
C GLN A 448 -24.80 -25.58 -18.32
N THR A 449 -25.28 -24.45 -18.83
CA THR A 449 -26.35 -24.43 -19.83
C THR A 449 -25.89 -24.95 -21.19
N LEU A 450 -24.60 -24.77 -21.49
CA LEU A 450 -23.91 -25.30 -22.69
C LEU A 450 -22.41 -25.35 -22.44
N GLY A 451 -21.73 -26.01 -23.36
CA GLY A 451 -20.26 -26.11 -23.37
C GLY A 451 -19.79 -27.55 -23.45
N THR A 452 -18.57 -27.69 -23.94
CA THR A 452 -17.91 -28.98 -24.12
C THR A 452 -16.54 -28.95 -23.47
N LEU A 453 -16.28 -29.91 -22.60
CA LEU A 453 -14.99 -30.14 -22.02
C LEU A 453 -14.24 -31.21 -22.84
N VAL A 454 -13.08 -30.86 -23.34
CA VAL A 454 -12.16 -31.80 -23.98
C VAL A 454 -11.23 -32.38 -22.92
N VAL A 455 -11.27 -33.68 -22.74
CA VAL A 455 -10.42 -34.40 -21.81
C VAL A 455 -9.40 -35.21 -22.58
N GLU A 456 -8.16 -34.85 -22.43
CA GLU A 456 -7.03 -35.61 -22.98
C GLU A 456 -6.40 -36.43 -21.86
N THR A 457 -6.29 -37.70 -22.05
CA THR A 457 -5.61 -38.61 -21.11
C THR A 457 -4.36 -39.15 -21.77
N LEU A 458 -3.22 -38.97 -21.10
CA LEU A 458 -1.94 -39.49 -21.53
C LEU A 458 -1.59 -40.68 -20.67
N THR A 459 -1.46 -41.85 -21.27
CA THR A 459 -1.04 -43.07 -20.59
C THR A 459 0.18 -43.64 -21.32
N GLY A 460 1.09 -44.28 -20.61
CA GLY A 460 2.25 -44.88 -21.25
C GLY A 460 3.44 -45.09 -20.35
N THR A 461 4.59 -45.32 -20.96
CA THR A 461 5.92 -45.33 -20.35
C THR A 461 6.58 -43.99 -20.55
N LEU A 462 7.76 -43.81 -19.95
CA LEU A 462 8.55 -42.56 -20.15
C LEU A 462 8.88 -42.31 -21.65
N ASP A 463 9.03 -43.36 -22.43
CA ASP A 463 9.47 -43.29 -23.83
C ASP A 463 8.31 -43.40 -24.84
N ALA A 464 7.12 -43.84 -24.41
CA ALA A 464 5.97 -44.00 -25.29
C ALA A 464 4.66 -43.64 -24.56
N THR A 465 4.12 -42.48 -24.94
CA THR A 465 2.87 -41.96 -24.37
C THR A 465 1.74 -42.08 -25.39
N GLN A 466 0.66 -42.70 -25.02
CA GLN A 466 -0.58 -42.70 -25.78
C GLN A 466 -1.50 -41.62 -25.28
N MET A 467 -2.04 -40.84 -26.20
CA MET A 467 -3.01 -39.79 -25.91
C MET A 467 -4.41 -40.27 -26.36
N LEU A 468 -5.34 -40.28 -25.44
CA LEU A 468 -6.76 -40.51 -25.72
C LEU A 468 -7.52 -39.20 -25.48
N THR A 469 -8.19 -38.72 -26.52
CA THR A 469 -9.02 -37.51 -26.43
C THR A 469 -10.49 -37.91 -26.34
N GLN A 470 -11.17 -37.42 -25.34
CA GLN A 470 -12.62 -37.62 -25.14
C GLN A 470 -13.30 -36.25 -25.00
N ARG A 471 -14.54 -36.15 -25.44
CA ARG A 471 -15.36 -34.96 -25.26
C ARG A 471 -16.48 -35.24 -24.28
N SER A 472 -16.71 -34.31 -23.39
CA SER A 472 -17.72 -34.39 -22.35
C SER A 472 -18.58 -33.14 -22.38
N SER A 473 -19.92 -33.30 -22.35
CA SER A 473 -20.84 -32.15 -22.24
C SER A 473 -20.81 -31.56 -20.84
N LEU A 474 -20.69 -30.28 -20.68
CA LEU A 474 -20.74 -29.59 -19.37
C LEU A 474 -22.16 -29.44 -18.80
N VAL A 475 -23.18 -29.92 -19.52
CA VAL A 475 -24.57 -29.85 -19.05
C VAL A 475 -24.83 -30.76 -17.83
N ASN A 476 -24.05 -31.81 -17.67
CA ASN A 476 -24.22 -32.79 -16.59
C ASN A 476 -23.22 -32.56 -15.44
N ALA A 477 -23.71 -32.54 -14.21
CA ALA A 477 -22.88 -32.36 -13.02
C ALA A 477 -21.83 -33.45 -12.79
N ARG A 478 -22.07 -34.66 -13.27
CA ARG A 478 -21.17 -35.81 -13.15
C ARG A 478 -21.12 -36.56 -14.45
N GLN A 479 -19.93 -36.78 -14.95
CA GLN A 479 -19.70 -37.57 -16.15
C GLN A 479 -18.61 -38.58 -15.90
N ARG A 480 -18.80 -39.77 -16.50
CA ARG A 480 -17.84 -40.84 -16.51
C ARG A 480 -17.28 -40.96 -17.91
N LEU A 481 -15.97 -40.87 -17.99
CA LEU A 481 -15.24 -41.07 -19.22
C LEU A 481 -14.63 -42.45 -19.21
N GLY A 482 -14.86 -43.21 -20.26
CA GLY A 482 -14.44 -44.61 -20.32
C GLY A 482 -12.92 -44.79 -20.38
N ARG A 483 -12.48 -46.01 -20.47
CA ARG A 483 -11.13 -46.56 -20.37
C ARG A 483 -10.01 -45.61 -20.79
N LEU A 484 -9.09 -45.33 -19.85
CA LEU A 484 -7.94 -44.46 -20.06
C LEU A 484 -6.77 -45.18 -20.74
N GLY A 485 -6.74 -46.48 -20.69
CA GLY A 485 -5.63 -47.25 -21.27
C GLY A 485 -4.72 -47.92 -20.25
N ARG A 486 -3.60 -48.44 -20.73
CA ARG A 486 -2.63 -49.22 -19.97
C ARG A 486 -1.27 -48.52 -20.02
N GLY A 487 -0.59 -48.44 -18.91
CA GLY A 487 0.72 -47.82 -18.83
C GLY A 487 1.29 -47.72 -17.41
N LYS A 488 2.51 -47.23 -17.27
CA LYS A 488 3.15 -47.02 -15.97
C LYS A 488 2.63 -45.76 -15.27
N HIS A 489 2.10 -44.81 -16.02
CA HIS A 489 1.53 -43.58 -15.48
C HIS A 489 0.32 -43.10 -16.29
N ALA A 490 -0.49 -42.25 -15.68
CA ALA A 490 -1.57 -41.51 -16.34
C ALA A 490 -1.52 -40.03 -15.96
N GLN A 491 -1.84 -39.21 -16.95
CA GLN A 491 -1.99 -37.77 -16.77
C GLN A 491 -3.25 -37.30 -17.47
N VAL A 492 -3.96 -36.38 -16.86
CA VAL A 492 -5.19 -35.82 -17.41
C VAL A 492 -4.96 -34.36 -17.79
N ARG A 493 -5.41 -33.98 -18.95
CA ARG A 493 -5.46 -32.59 -19.43
C ARG A 493 -6.90 -32.24 -19.75
N LEU A 494 -7.35 -31.12 -19.21
CA LEU A 494 -8.67 -30.59 -19.44
C LEU A 494 -8.56 -29.33 -20.30
N LYS A 495 -9.35 -29.27 -21.38
CA LYS A 495 -9.41 -28.11 -22.27
C LYS A 495 -10.84 -27.70 -22.51
N ASN A 496 -11.08 -26.41 -22.52
CA ASN A 496 -12.33 -25.80 -22.96
C ASN A 496 -12.06 -24.47 -23.63
N ALA A 497 -12.76 -24.16 -24.69
CA ALA A 497 -12.67 -22.90 -25.41
C ALA A 497 -14.07 -22.32 -25.75
N ASP A 498 -15.13 -22.91 -25.21
CA ASP A 498 -16.49 -22.49 -25.51
C ASP A 498 -16.90 -21.23 -24.72
N VAL A 499 -17.51 -20.27 -25.39
CA VAL A 499 -18.01 -19.05 -24.74
C VAL A 499 -19.07 -19.40 -23.71
N GLY A 500 -18.93 -18.87 -22.48
CA GLY A 500 -19.90 -19.04 -21.40
C GLY A 500 -19.82 -20.36 -20.65
N ALA A 501 -18.81 -21.20 -20.90
CA ALA A 501 -18.57 -22.39 -20.11
C ALA A 501 -17.70 -22.09 -18.88
N ASP A 502 -18.18 -22.49 -17.70
CA ASP A 502 -17.38 -22.55 -16.46
C ASP A 502 -16.83 -23.98 -16.30
N VAL A 503 -15.53 -24.12 -16.13
CA VAL A 503 -14.91 -25.43 -15.88
C VAL A 503 -14.26 -25.45 -14.51
#